data_e28d1309930c54cd5378466c7df34006
#
_entry.id   e28d1309930c54cd5378466c7df34006
#
_cell.length_a   1.000
_cell.length_b   1.000
_cell.length_c   1.000
_cell.angle_alpha   90.00
_cell.angle_beta   90.00
_cell.angle_gamma   90.00
#
_symmetry.space_group_name_H-M   'P 1'
#
loop_
_entity.id
_entity.type
_entity.pdbx_description
1 polymer ?
#
loop_
_entity_poly.entity_id
_entity_poly.type
_entity_poly.pdbx_seq_one_letter_code
_entity_poly.pdbx_strand_id
1 'polypeptide(L)'
;MKHIVIGILVVLSVQFGVAQEEAMQDTIPDNTYREDQFYIGFTYNILQNRPSEISQNNLSNGIHLGFIRDFPINEKRNKAIGIGVGYSYNAYFHNLKAIETDTEISYQVIDGGESFKRNKYRTHVVELPIEFRWRTSTASNYKFWRVYGGFKLGYIFSGISKFVSNDEKIKFQNDDINRFQYGLTLSAGYNTWNFHVYYGLNKLFKDTTFTTDGEQFEMSIIKVGLLFYIL
;
A
#
# COMPACT_ATOMS: atom_id res chain seq x y z
N MET A 1 -29.89 -7.96 10.13
CA MET A 1 -28.61 -7.47 9.61
C MET A 1 -28.14 -8.20 8.35
N LYS A 2 -28.15 -9.55 8.25
CA LYS A 2 -27.73 -10.28 7.02
C LYS A 2 -28.51 -9.88 5.75
N HIS A 3 -29.82 -9.64 5.84
CA HIS A 3 -30.66 -9.26 4.70
C HIS A 3 -30.45 -7.82 4.20
N ILE A 4 -30.01 -6.92 5.09
CA ILE A 4 -29.68 -5.52 4.72
C ILE A 4 -28.38 -5.47 3.92
N VAL A 5 -27.37 -6.28 4.28
CA VAL A 5 -26.09 -6.36 3.56
C VAL A 5 -26.25 -6.95 2.16
N ILE A 6 -27.12 -7.96 2.00
CA ILE A 6 -27.46 -8.55 0.71
C ILE A 6 -28.21 -7.53 -0.17
N GLY A 7 -29.14 -6.75 0.41
CA GLY A 7 -29.86 -5.68 -0.28
C GLY A 7 -28.94 -4.60 -0.83
N ILE A 8 -27.92 -4.18 -0.05
CA ILE A 8 -26.94 -3.18 -0.49
C ILE A 8 -26.04 -3.72 -1.60
N LEU A 9 -25.63 -4.99 -1.53
CA LEU A 9 -24.85 -5.65 -2.57
C LEU A 9 -25.62 -5.77 -3.90
N VAL A 10 -26.91 -6.07 -3.86
CA VAL A 10 -27.77 -6.16 -5.06
C VAL A 10 -28.00 -4.76 -5.65
N VAL A 11 -28.20 -3.73 -4.84
CA VAL A 11 -28.37 -2.34 -5.34
C VAL A 11 -27.08 -1.83 -5.98
N LEU A 12 -25.91 -2.14 -5.43
CA LEU A 12 -24.60 -1.82 -6.04
C LEU A 12 -24.38 -2.55 -7.38
N SER A 13 -24.81 -3.81 -7.51
CA SER A 13 -24.66 -4.57 -8.77
C SER A 13 -25.55 -4.05 -9.90
N VAL A 14 -26.73 -3.49 -9.61
CA VAL A 14 -27.63 -2.91 -10.61
C VAL A 14 -27.09 -1.60 -11.19
N GLN A 15 -26.32 -0.83 -10.43
CA GLN A 15 -25.74 0.43 -10.91
C GLN A 15 -24.59 0.21 -11.94
N PHE A 16 -23.93 -0.96 -11.91
CA PHE A 16 -22.89 -1.28 -12.89
C PHE A 16 -23.43 -1.74 -14.26
N GLY A 17 -24.71 -2.09 -14.34
CA GLY A 17 -25.35 -2.56 -15.58
C GLY A 17 -25.85 -1.47 -16.52
N VAL A 18 -26.00 -0.23 -16.06
CA VAL A 18 -26.62 0.86 -16.83
C VAL A 18 -25.60 1.79 -17.50
N ALA A 19 -24.30 1.59 -17.25
CA ALA A 19 -23.23 2.45 -17.78
C ALA A 19 -22.66 1.99 -19.13
N GLN A 20 -23.30 1.06 -19.85
CA GLN A 20 -22.75 0.47 -21.09
C GLN A 20 -23.46 0.82 -22.39
N GLU A 21 -24.42 1.72 -22.40
CA GLU A 21 -25.01 2.23 -23.65
C GLU A 21 -24.92 3.75 -23.72
N GLU A 22 -23.75 4.27 -24.03
CA GLU A 22 -23.65 5.60 -24.64
C GLU A 22 -22.92 5.52 -25.98
N ALA A 23 -23.68 5.97 -26.96
CA ALA A 23 -23.45 6.13 -28.37
C ALA A 23 -22.01 6.49 -28.76
N MET A 24 -21.55 5.93 -29.89
CA MET A 24 -20.53 6.53 -30.72
C MET A 24 -20.97 7.96 -31.14
N GLN A 25 -20.63 8.94 -30.32
CA GLN A 25 -20.52 10.30 -30.79
C GLN A 25 -19.14 10.43 -31.43
N ASP A 26 -19.10 10.87 -32.69
CA ASP A 26 -17.89 11.41 -33.34
C ASP A 26 -17.39 12.60 -32.53
N THR A 27 -16.64 12.28 -31.49
CA THR A 27 -16.02 13.31 -30.64
C THR A 27 -14.74 13.76 -31.33
N ILE A 28 -14.69 15.03 -31.68
CA ILE A 28 -13.46 15.76 -32.03
C ILE A 28 -12.40 15.36 -30.97
N PRO A 29 -11.22 14.85 -31.35
CA PRO A 29 -10.21 14.43 -30.39
C PRO A 29 -9.93 15.56 -29.41
N ASP A 30 -10.22 15.36 -28.15
CA ASP A 30 -9.94 16.36 -27.11
C ASP A 30 -8.42 16.50 -26.95
N ASN A 31 -7.85 17.57 -27.50
CA ASN A 31 -6.44 17.88 -27.40
C ASN A 31 -6.01 18.21 -25.96
N THR A 32 -6.95 18.25 -25.00
CA THR A 32 -6.69 18.48 -23.57
C THR A 32 -6.78 17.22 -22.73
N TYR A 33 -6.94 16.04 -23.34
CA TYR A 33 -7.04 14.75 -22.70
C TYR A 33 -5.99 14.50 -21.61
N ARG A 34 -6.45 14.07 -20.43
CA ARG A 34 -5.65 13.69 -19.25
C ARG A 34 -6.22 12.43 -18.63
N GLU A 35 -5.35 11.64 -17.98
CA GLU A 35 -5.70 10.42 -17.24
C GLU A 35 -5.61 10.68 -15.74
N ASP A 36 -6.45 11.58 -15.22
CA ASP A 36 -6.59 11.74 -13.77
C ASP A 36 -7.27 10.48 -13.20
N GLN A 37 -6.69 9.85 -12.18
CA GLN A 37 -7.10 8.51 -11.79
C GLN A 37 -7.25 8.36 -10.29
N PHE A 38 -8.34 7.73 -9.85
CA PHE A 38 -8.38 7.09 -8.56
C PHE A 38 -7.73 5.71 -8.65
N TYR A 39 -7.10 5.28 -7.56
CA TYR A 39 -6.59 3.91 -7.49
C TYR A 39 -7.00 3.23 -6.19
N ILE A 40 -7.19 1.92 -6.30
CA ILE A 40 -7.35 0.98 -5.20
C ILE A 40 -6.30 -0.10 -5.37
N GLY A 41 -5.61 -0.46 -4.29
CA GLY A 41 -4.55 -1.45 -4.35
C GLY A 41 -4.56 -2.43 -3.19
N PHE A 42 -4.10 -3.64 -3.49
CA PHE A 42 -3.88 -4.69 -2.51
C PHE A 42 -2.46 -5.23 -2.67
N THR A 43 -1.70 -5.26 -1.58
CA THR A 43 -0.31 -5.72 -1.60
C THR A 43 -0.05 -6.80 -0.56
N TYR A 44 0.88 -7.66 -0.88
CA TYR A 44 1.61 -8.47 0.07
C TYR A 44 2.84 -7.70 0.53
N ASN A 45 3.04 -7.58 1.84
CA ASN A 45 4.10 -6.78 2.43
C ASN A 45 5.21 -7.69 2.97
N ILE A 46 6.44 -7.47 2.53
CA ILE A 46 7.61 -8.26 2.88
C ILE A 46 8.56 -7.38 3.70
N LEU A 47 9.00 -7.87 4.84
CA LEU A 47 10.09 -7.27 5.62
C LEU A 47 11.42 -7.83 5.12
N GLN A 48 12.26 -6.96 4.56
CA GLN A 48 13.64 -7.28 4.18
C GLN A 48 14.63 -6.96 5.30
N ASN A 49 15.85 -7.45 5.17
CA ASN A 49 16.98 -7.20 6.09
C ASN A 49 16.58 -7.45 7.54
N ARG A 50 15.72 -8.43 7.77
CA ARG A 50 15.33 -8.85 9.11
C ARG A 50 16.42 -9.77 9.70
N PRO A 51 16.68 -9.72 11.00
CA PRO A 51 17.46 -10.74 11.70
C PRO A 51 16.96 -12.15 11.38
N SER A 52 17.85 -13.13 11.35
CA SER A 52 17.52 -14.51 10.95
C SER A 52 16.43 -15.17 11.80
N GLU A 53 16.32 -14.75 13.05
CA GLU A 53 15.35 -15.24 14.03
C GLU A 53 13.94 -14.67 13.82
N ILE A 54 13.82 -13.54 13.10
CA ILE A 54 12.54 -12.89 12.82
C ILE A 54 11.93 -13.49 11.56
N SER A 55 10.76 -14.09 11.72
CA SER A 55 9.99 -14.70 10.64
C SER A 55 8.65 -14.03 10.42
N GLN A 56 8.19 -14.01 9.17
CA GLN A 56 6.84 -13.60 8.80
C GLN A 56 5.96 -14.84 8.63
N ASN A 57 5.10 -15.11 9.61
CA ASN A 57 4.38 -16.38 9.70
C ASN A 57 2.96 -16.35 9.12
N ASN A 58 2.45 -15.16 8.76
CA ASN A 58 1.10 -14.96 8.23
C ASN A 58 1.10 -13.96 7.07
N LEU A 59 -0.04 -13.88 6.38
CA LEU A 59 -0.24 -12.98 5.24
C LEU A 59 -0.17 -11.51 5.69
N SER A 60 1.01 -10.93 5.57
CA SER A 60 1.23 -9.50 5.73
C SER A 60 0.65 -8.76 4.52
N ASN A 61 -0.27 -7.84 4.75
CA ASN A 61 -1.04 -7.23 3.67
C ASN A 61 -1.11 -5.71 3.77
N GLY A 62 -1.37 -5.08 2.63
CA GLY A 62 -1.62 -3.65 2.53
C GLY A 62 -2.87 -3.37 1.68
N ILE A 63 -3.59 -2.30 2.06
CA ILE A 63 -4.67 -1.73 1.26
C ILE A 63 -4.28 -0.29 0.97
N HIS A 64 -4.37 0.10 -0.29
CA HIS A 64 -3.99 1.41 -0.79
C HIS A 64 -5.15 2.07 -1.49
N LEU A 65 -5.37 3.35 -1.23
CA LEU A 65 -6.40 4.18 -1.86
C LEU A 65 -5.77 5.53 -2.20
N GLY A 66 -6.09 6.11 -3.33
CA GLY A 66 -5.61 7.45 -3.63
C GLY A 66 -6.09 7.99 -4.96
N PHE A 67 -5.64 9.20 -5.22
CA PHE A 67 -5.89 9.93 -6.44
C PHE A 67 -4.57 10.47 -6.99
N ILE A 68 -4.38 10.35 -8.29
CA ILE A 68 -3.21 10.87 -9.00
C ILE A 68 -3.70 11.75 -10.13
N ARG A 69 -3.20 12.98 -10.18
CA ARG A 69 -3.40 13.92 -11.26
C ARG A 69 -2.28 13.79 -12.27
N ASP A 70 -2.66 13.77 -13.53
CA ASP A 70 -1.78 13.59 -14.65
C ASP A 70 -1.38 14.94 -15.28
N PHE A 71 -0.08 15.11 -15.53
CA PHE A 71 0.49 16.25 -16.23
C PHE A 71 1.21 15.77 -17.49
N PRO A 72 0.53 15.73 -18.65
CA PRO A 72 1.13 15.28 -19.90
C PRO A 72 2.33 16.16 -20.29
N ILE A 73 3.43 15.53 -20.70
CA ILE A 73 4.69 16.19 -21.05
C ILE A 73 5.03 16.12 -22.54
N ASN A 74 4.16 15.53 -23.35
CA ASN A 74 4.35 15.46 -24.80
C ASN A 74 3.03 15.66 -25.56
N GLU A 75 3.10 16.03 -26.84
CA GLU A 75 1.93 16.30 -27.69
C GLU A 75 0.98 15.10 -27.82
N LYS A 76 1.54 13.87 -27.91
CA LYS A 76 0.76 12.63 -27.98
C LYS A 76 0.08 12.26 -26.67
N ARG A 77 0.39 12.96 -25.57
CA ARG A 77 -0.14 12.77 -24.21
C ARG A 77 0.00 11.32 -23.67
N ASN A 78 0.89 10.55 -24.27
CA ASN A 78 1.20 9.19 -23.84
C ASN A 78 2.35 9.11 -22.82
N LYS A 79 2.97 10.25 -22.50
CA LYS A 79 3.95 10.43 -21.41
C LYS A 79 3.47 11.55 -20.50
N ALA A 80 3.52 11.30 -19.20
CA ALA A 80 3.09 12.27 -18.21
C ALA A 80 3.91 12.16 -16.92
N ILE A 81 3.84 13.20 -16.10
CA ILE A 81 4.19 13.17 -14.69
C ILE A 81 2.89 13.07 -13.88
N GLY A 82 2.75 12.04 -13.08
CA GLY A 82 1.64 11.90 -12.14
C GLY A 82 2.05 12.36 -10.75
N ILE A 83 1.24 13.20 -10.13
CA ILE A 83 1.41 13.62 -8.73
C ILE A 83 0.10 13.37 -8.01
N GLY A 84 0.17 12.73 -6.85
CA GLY A 84 -1.04 12.32 -6.16
C GLY A 84 -0.97 12.41 -4.65
N VAL A 85 -2.09 12.07 -4.06
CA VAL A 85 -2.23 11.86 -2.61
C VAL A 85 -2.97 10.55 -2.38
N GLY A 86 -2.54 9.81 -1.37
CA GLY A 86 -3.14 8.53 -1.04
C GLY A 86 -3.10 8.23 0.44
N TYR A 87 -3.76 7.16 0.77
CA TYR A 87 -3.76 6.57 2.09
C TYR A 87 -3.47 5.09 1.95
N SER A 88 -2.68 4.53 2.87
CA SER A 88 -2.54 3.09 2.99
C SER A 88 -2.64 2.61 4.43
N TYR A 89 -3.27 1.45 4.55
CA TYR A 89 -3.24 0.62 5.75
C TYR A 89 -2.33 -0.57 5.48
N ASN A 90 -1.36 -0.82 6.35
CA ASN A 90 -0.46 -1.95 6.22
C ASN A 90 -0.44 -2.76 7.51
N ALA A 91 -0.40 -4.08 7.38
CA ALA A 91 -0.21 -5.03 8.48
C ALA A 91 0.99 -5.93 8.17
N TYR A 92 1.88 -6.08 9.15
CA TYR A 92 3.08 -6.90 9.10
C TYR A 92 3.00 -7.93 10.21
N PHE A 93 2.78 -9.19 9.86
CA PHE A 93 2.72 -10.30 10.81
C PHE A 93 4.10 -10.94 10.94
N HIS A 94 4.56 -11.14 12.17
CA HIS A 94 5.89 -11.64 12.49
C HIS A 94 5.93 -12.21 13.91
N ASN A 95 7.05 -12.83 14.30
CA ASN A 95 7.27 -13.37 15.64
C ASN A 95 8.04 -12.44 16.61
N LEU A 96 8.19 -11.14 16.29
CA LEU A 96 8.86 -10.16 17.15
C LEU A 96 7.83 -9.46 18.05
N LYS A 97 7.75 -9.83 19.33
CA LYS A 97 6.88 -9.21 20.33
C LYS A 97 7.48 -7.87 20.79
N ALA A 98 6.70 -6.81 20.74
CA ALA A 98 7.03 -5.51 21.29
C ALA A 98 6.30 -5.33 22.62
N ILE A 99 7.02 -4.89 23.65
CA ILE A 99 6.53 -4.69 25.01
C ILE A 99 6.88 -3.25 25.40
N GLU A 100 5.85 -2.46 25.71
CA GLU A 100 6.01 -1.10 26.19
C GLU A 100 6.26 -1.12 27.70
N THR A 101 7.34 -0.44 28.14
CA THR A 101 7.66 -0.18 29.54
C THR A 101 7.53 1.30 29.82
N ASP A 102 7.71 1.72 31.07
CA ASP A 102 7.59 3.15 31.45
C ASP A 102 8.68 4.04 30.80
N THR A 103 9.78 3.46 30.33
CA THR A 103 10.94 4.19 29.80
C THR A 103 11.25 3.90 28.34
N GLU A 104 10.92 2.72 27.84
CA GLU A 104 11.32 2.26 26.50
C GLU A 104 10.40 1.16 25.96
N ILE A 105 10.59 0.82 24.69
CA ILE A 105 9.96 -0.34 24.06
C ILE A 105 11.01 -1.44 23.90
N SER A 106 10.78 -2.58 24.55
CA SER A 106 11.64 -3.76 24.39
C SER A 106 11.10 -4.70 23.32
N TYR A 107 11.99 -5.43 22.66
CA TYR A 107 11.65 -6.34 21.56
C TYR A 107 12.21 -7.72 21.83
N GLN A 108 11.33 -8.71 21.85
CA GLN A 108 11.67 -10.11 22.08
C GLN A 108 11.18 -10.97 20.93
N VAL A 109 12.06 -11.85 20.43
CA VAL A 109 11.66 -12.88 19.48
C VAL A 109 10.86 -13.96 20.22
N ILE A 110 9.69 -14.29 19.70
CA ILE A 110 8.85 -15.35 20.26
C ILE A 110 9.37 -16.68 19.75
N ASP A 111 9.87 -17.50 20.66
CA ASP A 111 10.36 -18.85 20.37
C ASP A 111 9.22 -19.79 20.03
N GLY A 112 9.54 -20.88 19.31
CA GLY A 112 8.55 -21.87 18.85
C GLY A 112 7.77 -22.61 19.95
N GLY A 113 8.11 -22.42 21.23
CA GLY A 113 7.40 -22.97 22.39
C GLY A 113 6.27 -22.08 22.92
N GLU A 114 6.26 -20.77 22.59
CA GLU A 114 5.20 -19.85 23.02
C GLU A 114 4.06 -19.79 21.99
N SER A 115 2.87 -20.19 22.40
CA SER A 115 1.69 -20.15 21.52
C SER A 115 1.04 -18.78 21.56
N PHE A 116 0.91 -18.12 20.39
CA PHE A 116 0.20 -16.86 20.26
C PHE A 116 -0.78 -16.89 19.08
N LYS A 117 -1.89 -16.16 19.23
CA LYS A 117 -2.91 -16.04 18.18
C LYS A 117 -2.55 -15.02 17.12
N ARG A 118 -1.85 -13.94 17.52
CA ARG A 118 -1.56 -12.82 16.62
C ARG A 118 -0.45 -11.94 17.17
N ASN A 119 0.56 -11.70 16.35
CA ASN A 119 1.56 -10.68 16.60
C ASN A 119 1.80 -9.90 15.30
N LYS A 120 1.67 -8.56 15.34
CA LYS A 120 1.80 -7.72 14.16
C LYS A 120 2.03 -6.24 14.45
N TYR A 121 2.69 -5.57 13.53
CA TYR A 121 2.64 -4.12 13.41
C TYR A 121 1.56 -3.70 12.42
N ARG A 122 0.93 -2.56 12.69
CA ARG A 122 -0.02 -1.93 11.78
C ARG A 122 0.38 -0.49 11.58
N THR A 123 0.37 -0.04 10.34
CA THR A 123 0.66 1.36 10.01
C THR A 123 -0.47 1.97 9.20
N HIS A 124 -0.79 3.21 9.50
CA HIS A 124 -1.66 4.07 8.73
C HIS A 124 -0.80 5.19 8.14
N VAL A 125 -0.80 5.31 6.83
CA VAL A 125 0.15 6.15 6.10
C VAL A 125 -0.60 7.08 5.16
N VAL A 126 -0.25 8.37 5.18
CA VAL A 126 -0.56 9.28 4.08
C VAL A 126 0.57 9.17 3.06
N GLU A 127 0.24 8.96 1.79
CA GLU A 127 1.20 8.75 0.71
C GLU A 127 1.16 9.89 -0.30
N LEU A 128 2.33 10.29 -0.79
CA LEU A 128 2.52 11.25 -1.89
C LEU A 128 3.29 10.52 -3.01
N PRO A 129 2.62 9.91 -3.97
CA PRO A 129 3.26 9.34 -5.15
C PRO A 129 3.62 10.44 -6.16
N ILE A 130 4.81 10.29 -6.76
CA ILE A 130 5.29 11.07 -7.90
C ILE A 130 5.77 10.05 -8.93
N GLU A 131 5.13 10.00 -10.10
CA GLU A 131 5.32 8.94 -11.08
C GLU A 131 5.63 9.51 -12.47
N PHE A 132 6.62 8.94 -13.15
CA PHE A 132 6.71 9.03 -14.59
C PHE A 132 5.79 7.96 -15.19
N ARG A 133 4.89 8.38 -16.06
CA ARG A 133 3.80 7.58 -16.60
C ARG A 133 3.94 7.46 -18.11
N TRP A 134 4.09 6.22 -18.59
CA TRP A 134 4.04 5.89 -20.01
C TRP A 134 2.85 4.99 -20.30
N ARG A 135 2.14 5.30 -21.38
CA ARG A 135 0.94 4.57 -21.77
C ARG A 135 0.74 4.57 -23.27
N THR A 136 -0.01 3.59 -23.76
CA THR A 136 -0.40 3.50 -25.18
C THR A 136 -1.80 4.04 -25.42
N SER A 137 -2.38 4.80 -24.46
CA SER A 137 -3.71 5.39 -24.58
C SER A 137 -3.79 6.46 -25.68
N THR A 138 -4.99 6.61 -26.25
CA THR A 138 -5.39 7.70 -27.12
C THR A 138 -6.71 8.26 -26.61
N ALA A 139 -7.12 9.45 -27.06
CA ALA A 139 -8.39 10.07 -26.65
C ALA A 139 -9.62 9.20 -26.93
N SER A 140 -9.51 8.24 -27.87
CA SER A 140 -10.61 7.33 -28.28
C SER A 140 -10.44 5.89 -27.80
N ASN A 141 -9.32 5.51 -27.19
CA ASN A 141 -9.06 4.13 -26.77
C ASN A 141 -8.71 4.05 -25.29
N TYR A 142 -9.62 3.52 -24.50
CA TYR A 142 -9.49 3.37 -23.04
C TYR A 142 -8.84 2.04 -22.62
N LYS A 143 -8.60 1.11 -23.54
CA LYS A 143 -7.94 -0.18 -23.27
C LYS A 143 -6.50 -0.11 -23.76
N PHE A 144 -5.57 0.10 -22.87
CA PHE A 144 -4.16 0.34 -23.21
C PHE A 144 -3.18 -0.25 -22.20
N TRP A 145 -1.96 -0.44 -22.67
CA TRP A 145 -0.83 -0.77 -21.80
C TRP A 145 -0.32 0.47 -21.07
N ARG A 146 0.08 0.28 -19.83
CA ARG A 146 0.69 1.33 -19.01
C ARG A 146 1.89 0.80 -18.25
N VAL A 147 2.92 1.64 -18.10
CA VAL A 147 4.08 1.43 -17.25
C VAL A 147 4.35 2.73 -16.51
N TYR A 148 4.26 2.70 -15.20
CA TYR A 148 4.45 3.83 -14.32
C TYR A 148 5.57 3.53 -13.36
N GLY A 149 6.60 4.37 -13.34
CA GLY A 149 7.73 4.26 -12.42
C GLY A 149 7.93 5.56 -11.67
N GLY A 150 8.24 5.48 -10.38
CA GLY A 150 8.34 6.71 -9.62
C GLY A 150 8.87 6.56 -8.22
N PHE A 151 8.63 7.60 -7.45
CA PHE A 151 9.02 7.73 -6.07
C PHE A 151 7.78 8.00 -5.22
N LYS A 152 7.72 7.39 -4.04
CA LYS A 152 6.61 7.57 -3.10
C LYS A 152 7.14 8.00 -1.75
N LEU A 153 6.67 9.13 -1.25
CA LEU A 153 6.83 9.57 0.12
C LEU A 153 5.64 9.10 0.95
N GLY A 154 5.86 8.67 2.17
CA GLY A 154 4.82 8.27 3.12
C GLY A 154 5.06 8.87 4.50
N TYR A 155 3.99 9.34 5.13
CA TYR A 155 4.01 9.75 6.52
C TYR A 155 3.11 8.81 7.35
N ILE A 156 3.73 8.05 8.25
CA ILE A 156 3.04 7.16 9.19
C ILE A 156 2.50 8.00 10.34
N PHE A 157 1.21 8.28 10.35
CA PHE A 157 0.56 9.02 11.44
C PHE A 157 0.08 8.12 12.57
N SER A 158 0.00 6.79 12.34
CA SER A 158 -0.28 5.81 13.37
C SER A 158 0.49 4.51 13.10
N GLY A 159 1.34 4.12 14.05
CA GLY A 159 2.09 2.87 14.04
C GLY A 159 1.77 2.09 15.32
N ILE A 160 1.10 0.95 15.21
CA ILE A 160 0.57 0.21 16.36
C ILE A 160 1.18 -1.18 16.42
N SER A 161 1.79 -1.53 17.54
CA SER A 161 2.15 -2.89 17.89
C SER A 161 0.98 -3.60 18.54
N LYS A 162 0.73 -4.85 18.14
CA LYS A 162 -0.34 -5.68 18.70
C LYS A 162 0.11 -7.11 18.84
N PHE A 163 0.08 -7.60 20.09
CA PHE A 163 0.24 -9.01 20.45
C PHE A 163 -1.03 -9.56 21.08
N VAL A 164 -1.38 -10.81 20.81
CA VAL A 164 -2.51 -11.51 21.42
C VAL A 164 -2.15 -12.97 21.60
N SER A 165 -2.14 -13.45 22.83
CA SER A 165 -2.08 -14.87 23.22
C SER A 165 -3.41 -15.30 23.86
N ASN A 166 -3.43 -16.44 24.56
CA ASN A 166 -4.56 -16.84 25.35
C ASN A 166 -4.70 -16.01 26.63
N ASP A 167 -3.56 -15.65 27.24
CA ASP A 167 -3.46 -15.07 28.56
C ASP A 167 -3.18 -13.57 28.52
N GLU A 168 -2.71 -13.05 27.39
CA GLU A 168 -2.22 -11.68 27.28
C GLU A 168 -2.70 -10.98 26.00
N LYS A 169 -2.98 -9.68 26.13
CA LYS A 169 -3.30 -8.80 25.01
C LYS A 169 -2.63 -7.45 25.16
N ILE A 170 -1.58 -7.25 24.36
CA ILE A 170 -0.84 -5.99 24.29
C ILE A 170 -1.28 -5.22 23.04
N LYS A 171 -1.46 -3.90 23.17
CA LYS A 171 -1.70 -2.98 22.05
C LYS A 171 -1.34 -1.58 22.47
N PHE A 172 -0.37 -1.00 21.79
CA PHE A 172 0.07 0.37 22.03
C PHE A 172 0.56 1.04 20.74
N GLN A 173 0.74 2.38 20.80
CA GLN A 173 1.36 3.16 19.74
C GLN A 173 2.87 2.96 19.82
N ASN A 174 3.46 2.42 18.77
CA ASN A 174 4.89 2.15 18.75
C ASN A 174 5.65 3.34 18.15
N ASP A 175 6.29 4.11 19.01
CA ASP A 175 7.03 5.32 18.62
C ASP A 175 8.42 5.03 18.01
N ASP A 176 8.91 3.79 18.08
CA ASP A 176 10.14 3.37 17.38
C ASP A 176 9.93 3.15 15.88
N ILE A 177 8.69 3.07 15.42
CA ILE A 177 8.40 3.03 13.99
C ILE A 177 8.76 4.39 13.37
N ASN A 178 9.62 4.36 12.34
CA ASN A 178 10.05 5.54 11.62
C ASN A 178 8.84 6.17 10.90
N ARG A 179 8.50 7.40 11.26
CA ARG A 179 7.30 8.07 10.75
C ARG A 179 7.40 8.41 9.26
N PHE A 180 8.60 8.66 8.74
CA PHE A 180 8.82 8.93 7.33
C PHE A 180 9.25 7.64 6.62
N GLN A 181 8.54 7.32 5.55
CA GLN A 181 8.86 6.22 4.65
C GLN A 181 9.01 6.75 3.24
N TYR A 182 10.01 6.29 2.52
CA TYR A 182 10.17 6.64 1.12
C TYR A 182 10.72 5.46 0.32
N GLY A 183 10.39 5.43 -0.95
CA GLY A 183 10.79 4.31 -1.79
C GLY A 183 10.45 4.49 -3.25
N LEU A 184 10.91 3.54 -4.04
CA LEU A 184 10.65 3.47 -5.47
C LEU A 184 9.37 2.67 -5.73
N THR A 185 8.65 3.05 -6.77
CA THR A 185 7.47 2.34 -7.25
C THR A 185 7.62 1.95 -8.70
N LEU A 186 7.09 0.79 -9.05
CA LEU A 186 6.91 0.36 -10.43
C LEU A 186 5.54 -0.29 -10.56
N SER A 187 4.77 0.16 -11.53
CA SER A 187 3.49 -0.46 -11.90
C SER A 187 3.47 -0.73 -13.39
N ALA A 188 3.02 -1.90 -13.78
CA ALA A 188 2.86 -2.26 -15.18
C ALA A 188 1.59 -3.08 -15.37
N GLY A 189 0.82 -2.78 -16.43
CA GLY A 189 -0.41 -3.50 -16.66
C GLY A 189 -1.17 -3.07 -17.90
N TYR A 190 -2.35 -3.67 -18.02
CA TYR A 190 -3.28 -3.43 -19.12
C TYR A 190 -4.65 -3.05 -18.58
N ASN A 191 -5.23 -2.00 -19.14
CA ASN A 191 -6.52 -1.47 -18.73
C ASN A 191 -6.53 -1.14 -17.22
N THR A 192 -7.48 -1.64 -16.46
CA THR A 192 -7.64 -1.40 -15.02
C THR A 192 -6.62 -2.17 -14.16
N TRP A 193 -6.13 -3.32 -14.66
CA TRP A 193 -5.30 -4.25 -13.88
C TRP A 193 -3.82 -3.93 -14.02
N ASN A 194 -3.14 -3.65 -12.89
CA ASN A 194 -1.72 -3.36 -12.88
C ASN A 194 -1.03 -4.13 -11.76
N PHE A 195 0.05 -4.81 -12.11
CA PHE A 195 1.00 -5.31 -11.14
C PHE A 195 1.78 -4.15 -10.55
N HIS A 196 1.98 -4.16 -9.24
CA HIS A 196 2.63 -3.07 -8.51
C HIS A 196 3.71 -3.59 -7.58
N VAL A 197 4.85 -2.92 -7.59
CA VAL A 197 5.95 -3.12 -6.65
C VAL A 197 6.31 -1.79 -6.00
N TYR A 198 6.47 -1.80 -4.70
CA TYR A 198 7.10 -0.74 -3.93
C TYR A 198 8.35 -1.28 -3.24
N TYR A 199 9.46 -0.59 -3.38
CA TYR A 199 10.74 -0.90 -2.75
C TYR A 199 11.12 0.23 -1.79
N GLY A 200 11.06 -0.05 -0.47
CA GLY A 200 11.44 0.91 0.58
C GLY A 200 12.95 1.13 0.61
N LEU A 201 13.34 2.40 0.62
CA LEU A 201 14.74 2.84 0.63
C LEU A 201 15.24 3.14 2.04
N ASN A 202 14.34 3.24 3.02
CA ASN A 202 14.71 3.47 4.42
C ASN A 202 14.17 2.37 5.34
N LYS A 203 14.71 2.34 6.54
CA LYS A 203 14.33 1.38 7.58
C LYS A 203 12.92 1.66 8.12
N LEU A 204 12.21 0.61 8.49
CA LEU A 204 10.89 0.71 9.13
C LEU A 204 10.99 1.25 10.55
N PHE A 205 12.05 0.90 11.27
CA PHE A 205 12.32 1.34 12.63
C PHE A 205 13.38 2.41 12.68
N LYS A 206 13.40 3.18 13.75
CA LYS A 206 14.45 4.16 14.06
C LYS A 206 15.79 3.46 14.28
N ASP A 207 16.88 4.16 14.02
CA ASP A 207 18.25 3.64 14.22
C ASP A 207 18.58 3.34 15.68
N THR A 208 17.78 3.85 16.62
CA THR A 208 17.92 3.60 18.07
C THR A 208 17.22 2.33 18.54
N THR A 209 16.60 1.57 17.63
CA THR A 209 15.82 0.38 17.99
C THR A 209 16.65 -0.88 17.85
N PHE A 210 16.76 -1.64 18.94
CA PHE A 210 17.55 -2.86 19.04
C PHE A 210 16.71 -4.02 19.56
N THR A 211 17.11 -5.25 19.23
CA THR A 211 16.59 -6.44 19.90
C THR A 211 17.13 -6.53 21.32
N THR A 212 16.55 -7.38 22.15
CA THR A 212 17.07 -7.69 23.51
C THR A 212 18.52 -8.18 23.46
N ASP A 213 18.92 -8.81 22.38
CA ASP A 213 20.28 -9.35 22.17
C ASP A 213 21.25 -8.29 21.57
N GLY A 214 20.79 -7.04 21.40
CA GLY A 214 21.60 -5.92 20.95
C GLY A 214 21.77 -5.79 19.44
N GLU A 215 21.03 -6.53 18.63
CA GLU A 215 21.02 -6.38 17.16
C GLU A 215 20.14 -5.19 16.75
N GLN A 216 20.66 -4.32 15.90
CA GLN A 216 19.93 -3.17 15.35
C GLN A 216 18.92 -3.63 14.29
N PHE A 217 17.73 -3.02 14.28
CA PHE A 217 16.74 -3.30 13.25
C PHE A 217 17.04 -2.57 11.94
N GLU A 218 17.54 -3.33 10.98
CA GLU A 218 17.78 -2.84 9.61
C GLU A 218 16.63 -3.13 8.64
N MET A 219 15.47 -3.52 9.17
CA MET A 219 14.33 -3.96 8.37
C MET A 219 13.79 -2.85 7.47
N SER A 220 13.71 -3.13 6.18
CA SER A 220 13.05 -2.31 5.16
C SER A 220 11.84 -3.06 4.57
N ILE A 221 11.06 -2.39 3.72
CA ILE A 221 9.78 -2.89 3.25
C ILE A 221 9.80 -3.09 1.73
N ILE A 222 9.39 -4.27 1.27
CA ILE A 222 8.91 -4.45 -0.10
C ILE A 222 7.41 -4.72 -0.07
N LYS A 223 6.67 -4.13 -1.02
CA LYS A 223 5.26 -4.44 -1.24
C LYS A 223 5.08 -4.88 -2.68
N VAL A 224 4.38 -6.00 -2.87
CA VAL A 224 4.10 -6.56 -4.20
C VAL A 224 2.61 -6.84 -4.28
N GLY A 225 1.95 -6.44 -5.36
CA GLY A 225 0.51 -6.64 -5.45
C GLY A 225 -0.13 -6.09 -6.72
N LEU A 226 -1.38 -5.73 -6.60
CA LEU A 226 -2.20 -5.24 -7.71
C LEU A 226 -2.72 -3.84 -7.37
N LEU A 227 -2.66 -2.95 -8.37
CA LEU A 227 -3.35 -1.66 -8.36
C LEU A 227 -4.40 -1.63 -9.47
N PHE A 228 -5.56 -1.12 -9.12
CA PHE A 228 -6.69 -0.90 -10.01
C PHE A 228 -6.86 0.60 -10.18
N TYR A 229 -6.64 1.09 -11.40
CA TYR A 229 -6.87 2.49 -11.73
C TYR A 229 -8.28 2.66 -12.30
N ILE A 230 -9.00 3.63 -11.75
CA ILE A 230 -10.37 3.98 -12.10
C ILE A 230 -10.35 5.43 -12.56
N LEU A 231 -10.86 5.67 -13.75
CA LEU A 231 -11.00 7.00 -14.36
C LEU A 231 -12.28 7.67 -13.88
#